data_085062f4af595ecbed378829126800df
#
_entry.id   085062f4af595ecbed378829126800df
#
_cell.length_a   1.000
_cell.length_b   1.000
_cell.length_c   1.000
_cell.angle_alpha   90.00
_cell.angle_beta   90.00
_cell.angle_gamma   90.00
#
_symmetry.space_group_name_H-M   'P 1'
#
loop_
_entity.id
_entity.type
_entity.pdbx_description
1 polymer ?
#
loop_
_entity_poly.entity_id
_entity_poly.type
_entity_poly.pdbx_seq_one_letter_code
_entity_poly.pdbx_strand_id
1 'polypeptide(L)'
;MLELARESPGRLARVLGVPAVHPSHVGDVVMQTPFAPRIPWPTILVGETQITDERGAILARLTYEDGEGYVAADVVWRDAVPLDPVPPRFWMTTIPLSVQAIWHVENARGRLLYRSRHARRAHPFQHDPAYGRDLPNTVPARDAAMFAD
;
A
#
# COMPACT_ATOMS: atom_id res chain seq x y z
N MET A 1 7.20 6.13 -12.98
CA MET A 1 6.57 5.19 -12.00
C MET A 1 7.49 4.88 -10.86
N LEU A 2 8.76 4.56 -11.09
CA LEU A 2 9.74 4.26 -10.03
C LEU A 2 9.91 5.42 -9.03
N GLU A 3 10.11 6.65 -9.50
CA GLU A 3 10.19 7.83 -8.64
C GLU A 3 8.93 8.01 -7.78
N LEU A 4 7.76 7.76 -8.36
CA LEU A 4 6.50 7.84 -7.63
C LEU A 4 6.43 6.83 -6.48
N ALA A 5 6.83 5.58 -6.75
CA ALA A 5 6.88 4.54 -5.72
C ALA A 5 7.88 4.92 -4.60
N ARG A 6 8.99 5.52 -4.98
CA ARG A 6 10.06 5.95 -4.07
C ARG A 6 9.65 7.12 -3.17
N GLU A 7 8.93 8.10 -3.70
CA GLU A 7 8.55 9.32 -2.97
C GLU A 7 7.26 9.18 -2.16
N SER A 8 6.35 8.29 -2.58
CA SER A 8 5.01 8.21 -2.00
C SER A 8 4.98 7.92 -0.50
N PRO A 9 5.77 6.97 0.05
CA PRO A 9 5.76 6.70 1.48
C PRO A 9 6.22 7.88 2.32
N GLY A 10 7.28 8.57 1.89
CA GLY A 10 7.77 9.76 2.58
C GLY A 10 6.77 10.92 2.56
N ARG A 11 6.10 11.13 1.44
CA ARG A 11 5.01 12.13 1.35
C ARG A 11 3.84 11.77 2.27
N LEU A 12 3.49 10.49 2.32
CA LEU A 12 2.44 10.02 3.21
C LEU A 12 2.80 10.25 4.68
N ALA A 13 4.02 9.89 5.06
CA ALA A 13 4.53 10.10 6.41
C ALA A 13 4.39 11.58 6.84
N ARG A 14 4.74 12.51 5.96
CA ARG A 14 4.61 13.96 6.20
C ARG A 14 3.16 14.43 6.33
N VAL A 15 2.27 13.94 5.49
CA VAL A 15 0.83 14.28 5.53
C VAL A 15 0.17 13.74 6.79
N LEU A 16 0.57 12.57 7.25
CA LEU A 16 0.02 11.93 8.46
C LEU A 16 0.77 12.35 9.73
N GLY A 17 2.01 12.83 9.62
CA GLY A 17 2.86 13.16 10.76
C GLY A 17 3.31 11.95 11.57
N VAL A 18 3.45 10.79 10.92
CA VAL A 18 3.88 9.54 11.55
C VAL A 18 4.87 8.78 10.65
N PRO A 19 5.74 7.94 11.20
CA PRO A 19 6.58 7.05 10.41
C PRO A 19 5.75 6.15 9.51
N ALA A 20 6.27 5.83 8.32
CA ALA A 20 5.60 4.94 7.38
C ALA A 20 6.47 3.73 7.03
N VAL A 21 5.83 2.55 6.99
CA VAL A 21 6.42 1.31 6.50
C VAL A 21 5.71 0.93 5.21
N HIS A 22 6.47 0.84 4.12
CA HIS A 22 5.97 0.52 2.80
C HIS A 22 6.62 -0.79 2.30
N PRO A 23 5.97 -1.95 2.48
CA PRO A 23 6.41 -3.18 1.83
C PRO A 23 6.05 -3.15 0.36
N SER A 24 6.93 -3.63 -0.50
CA SER A 24 6.70 -3.68 -1.94
C SER A 24 7.16 -5.02 -2.50
N HIS A 25 6.56 -5.43 -3.62
CA HIS A 25 6.96 -6.63 -4.33
C HIS A 25 8.06 -6.29 -5.34
N VAL A 26 8.98 -7.20 -5.54
CA VAL A 26 10.07 -7.11 -6.51
C VAL A 26 10.07 -8.32 -7.44
N GLY A 27 10.46 -8.12 -8.68
CA GLY A 27 10.64 -9.20 -9.67
C GLY A 27 9.73 -9.13 -10.89
N ASP A 28 9.92 -10.09 -11.77
CA ASP A 28 9.16 -10.19 -13.01
C ASP A 28 7.80 -10.84 -12.76
N VAL A 29 6.76 -10.28 -13.35
CA VAL A 29 5.42 -10.81 -13.27
C VAL A 29 4.70 -10.69 -14.61
N VAL A 30 3.87 -11.67 -14.92
CA VAL A 30 2.98 -11.60 -16.07
C VAL A 30 1.58 -11.28 -15.59
N MET A 31 1.14 -10.06 -15.86
CA MET A 31 -0.21 -9.60 -15.55
C MET A 31 -1.15 -9.81 -16.75
N GLN A 32 -2.44 -9.65 -16.52
CA GLN A 32 -3.41 -9.58 -17.58
C GLN A 32 -3.46 -8.15 -18.15
N THR A 33 -3.44 -8.04 -19.48
CA THR A 33 -3.59 -6.74 -20.14
C THR A 33 -4.96 -6.14 -19.79
N PRO A 34 -5.03 -4.88 -19.34
CA PRO A 34 -6.29 -4.17 -19.21
C PRO A 34 -7.10 -4.24 -20.51
N PHE A 35 -8.42 -4.44 -20.43
CA PHE A 35 -9.36 -4.61 -21.55
C PHE A 35 -9.19 -5.89 -22.39
N ALA A 36 -8.03 -6.55 -22.35
CA ALA A 36 -7.74 -7.75 -23.14
C ALA A 36 -7.12 -8.86 -22.24
N PRO A 37 -7.85 -9.43 -21.28
CA PRO A 37 -7.29 -10.31 -20.25
C PRO A 37 -6.70 -11.62 -20.80
N ARG A 38 -6.94 -11.93 -22.07
CA ARG A 38 -6.32 -13.10 -22.74
C ARG A 38 -4.92 -12.80 -23.29
N ILE A 39 -4.53 -11.52 -23.33
CA ILE A 39 -3.21 -11.11 -23.79
C ILE A 39 -2.33 -10.93 -22.55
N PRO A 40 -1.26 -11.72 -22.39
CA PRO A 40 -0.34 -11.56 -21.27
C PRO A 40 0.41 -10.23 -21.37
N TRP A 41 0.59 -9.57 -20.26
CA TRP A 41 1.36 -8.33 -20.13
C TRP A 41 2.54 -8.56 -19.19
N PRO A 42 3.73 -8.89 -19.74
CA PRO A 42 4.94 -8.95 -18.95
C PRO A 42 5.25 -7.58 -18.33
N THR A 43 5.49 -7.54 -17.05
CA THR A 43 5.84 -6.32 -16.34
C THR A 43 6.79 -6.61 -15.20
N ILE A 44 7.36 -5.57 -14.63
CA ILE A 44 8.33 -5.65 -13.53
C ILE A 44 7.72 -4.97 -12.31
N LEU A 45 7.75 -5.67 -11.19
CA LEU A 45 7.45 -5.09 -9.88
C LEU A 45 8.74 -4.45 -9.37
N VAL A 46 8.71 -3.14 -9.22
CA VAL A 46 9.91 -2.32 -9.05
C VAL A 46 10.53 -2.38 -7.65
N GLY A 47 9.90 -3.06 -6.68
CA GLY A 47 10.40 -3.07 -5.32
C GLY A 47 10.12 -1.74 -4.61
N GLU A 48 11.17 -1.13 -4.02
CA GLU A 48 11.08 0.10 -3.21
C GLU A 48 10.42 -0.12 -1.84
N THR A 49 10.69 -1.28 -1.24
CA THR A 49 10.38 -1.47 0.19
C THR A 49 11.15 -0.45 1.00
N GLN A 50 10.47 0.30 1.88
CA GLN A 50 11.15 1.34 2.66
C GLN A 50 10.45 1.64 3.99
N ILE A 51 11.27 2.12 4.93
CA ILE A 51 10.83 2.66 6.22
C ILE A 51 11.23 4.13 6.24
N THR A 52 10.29 5.00 6.55
CA THR A 52 10.53 6.45 6.64
C THR A 52 10.16 6.98 8.02
N ASP A 53 10.81 8.04 8.45
CA ASP A 53 10.39 8.79 9.64
C ASP A 53 9.15 9.67 9.35
N GLU A 54 8.66 10.36 10.35
CA GLU A 54 7.51 11.28 10.27
C GLU A 54 7.77 12.50 9.37
N ARG A 55 9.02 12.78 9.04
CA ARG A 55 9.44 13.87 8.13
C ARG A 55 9.62 13.40 6.71
N GLY A 56 9.44 12.09 6.46
CA GLY A 56 9.60 11.46 5.16
C GLY A 56 11.05 11.14 4.79
N ALA A 57 11.98 11.23 5.75
CA ALA A 57 13.35 10.78 5.52
C ALA A 57 13.40 9.26 5.50
N ILE A 58 14.09 8.68 4.51
CA ILE A 58 14.25 7.24 4.38
C ILE A 58 15.25 6.74 5.41
N LEU A 59 14.81 5.90 6.33
CA LEU A 59 15.65 5.27 7.36
C LEU A 59 16.26 3.96 6.86
N ALA A 60 15.49 3.18 6.09
CA ALA A 60 15.98 1.95 5.46
C ALA A 60 15.21 1.70 4.16
N ARG A 61 15.85 1.06 3.18
CA ARG A 61 15.28 0.78 1.87
C ARG A 61 15.86 -0.47 1.23
N LEU A 62 15.03 -1.20 0.47
CA LEU A 62 15.43 -2.18 -0.54
C LEU A 62 14.94 -1.71 -1.90
N THR A 63 15.82 -1.75 -2.88
CA THR A 63 15.54 -1.42 -4.28
C THR A 63 15.28 -2.69 -5.10
N TYR A 64 14.97 -2.54 -6.37
CA TYR A 64 14.86 -3.67 -7.30
C TYR A 64 16.18 -4.46 -7.39
N GLU A 65 17.31 -3.76 -7.40
CA GLU A 65 18.65 -4.35 -7.53
C GLU A 65 19.06 -5.17 -6.31
N ASP A 66 18.50 -4.86 -5.14
CA ASP A 66 18.73 -5.61 -3.91
C ASP A 66 17.97 -6.94 -3.87
N GLY A 67 16.94 -7.09 -4.73
CA GLY A 67 16.13 -8.29 -4.82
C GLY A 67 15.18 -8.49 -3.63
N GLU A 68 14.90 -9.76 -3.32
CA GLU A 68 14.04 -10.13 -2.19
C GLU A 68 14.81 -10.02 -0.87
N GLY A 69 14.18 -9.44 0.15
CA GLY A 69 14.81 -9.26 1.44
C GLY A 69 13.92 -8.55 2.46
N TYR A 70 14.53 -8.14 3.55
CA TYR A 70 13.89 -7.34 4.58
C TYR A 70 14.79 -6.19 5.00
N VAL A 71 14.18 -5.13 5.49
CA VAL A 71 14.88 -4.01 6.11
C VAL A 71 14.32 -3.77 7.50
N ALA A 72 15.18 -3.30 8.39
CA ALA A 72 14.80 -2.86 9.73
C ALA A 72 15.37 -1.47 9.99
N ALA A 73 14.65 -0.69 10.78
CA ALA A 73 15.09 0.62 11.24
C ALA A 73 14.44 0.94 12.58
N ASP A 74 15.15 1.67 13.41
CA ASP A 74 14.58 2.24 14.63
C ASP A 74 13.73 3.45 14.28
N VAL A 75 12.47 3.46 14.74
CA VAL A 75 11.57 4.59 14.58
C VAL A 75 11.19 5.18 15.94
N VAL A 76 11.18 6.48 16.04
CA VAL A 76 10.73 7.16 17.25
C VAL A 76 9.23 7.39 17.14
N TRP A 77 8.47 6.77 18.04
CA TRP A 77 7.03 6.94 18.09
C TRP A 77 6.67 8.21 18.87
N ARG A 78 5.93 9.12 18.25
CA ARG A 78 5.49 10.40 18.84
C ARG A 78 4.04 10.66 18.46
N ASP A 79 3.43 11.65 19.10
CA ASP A 79 2.12 12.16 18.69
C ASP A 79 2.18 12.63 17.23
N ALA A 80 1.16 12.27 16.46
CA ALA A 80 1.06 12.63 15.04
C ALA A 80 0.96 14.14 14.85
N VAL A 81 1.92 14.73 14.18
CA VAL A 81 1.92 16.16 13.82
C VAL A 81 2.09 16.29 12.31
N PRO A 82 0.98 16.43 11.55
CA PRO A 82 1.04 16.62 10.10
C PRO A 82 1.94 17.80 9.72
N LEU A 83 2.86 17.57 8.79
CA LEU A 83 3.79 18.59 8.29
C LEU A 83 3.30 19.20 6.98
N ASP A 84 2.56 18.42 6.20
CA ASP A 84 2.03 18.84 4.91
C ASP A 84 0.51 18.73 4.89
N PRO A 85 -0.19 19.63 4.17
CA PRO A 85 -1.63 19.52 3.99
C PRO A 85 -2.01 18.30 3.16
N VAL A 86 -3.19 17.75 3.40
CA VAL A 86 -3.75 16.68 2.56
C VAL A 86 -3.93 17.23 1.14
N PRO A 87 -3.34 16.57 0.11
CA PRO A 87 -3.49 17.04 -1.26
C PRO A 87 -4.95 16.97 -1.72
N PRO A 88 -5.41 17.93 -2.57
CA PRO A 88 -6.81 18.03 -3.02
C PRO A 88 -7.33 16.78 -3.74
N ARG A 89 -6.43 16.00 -4.33
CA ARG A 89 -6.71 14.70 -4.97
C ARG A 89 -5.88 13.63 -4.27
N PHE A 90 -6.26 13.28 -3.07
CA PHE A 90 -5.60 12.25 -2.28
C PHE A 90 -4.90 11.21 -3.18
N TRP A 91 -3.56 11.09 -3.15
CA TRP A 91 -2.71 10.18 -3.94
C TRP A 91 -2.51 10.46 -5.42
N MET A 92 -3.29 11.28 -6.03
CA MET A 92 -3.14 11.57 -7.44
C MET A 92 -2.02 12.61 -7.65
N THR A 93 -0.81 12.20 -7.38
CA THR A 93 0.34 12.81 -8.03
C THR A 93 0.20 12.65 -9.54
N THR A 94 0.81 13.54 -10.30
CA THR A 94 0.76 13.65 -11.76
C THR A 94 1.05 12.32 -12.47
N ILE A 95 0.07 11.42 -12.51
CA ILE A 95 0.13 10.26 -13.42
C ILE A 95 -0.27 10.73 -14.83
N PRO A 96 0.32 10.15 -15.89
CA PRO A 96 -0.04 10.48 -17.27
C PRO A 96 -1.54 10.34 -17.51
N LEU A 97 -2.12 11.25 -18.31
CA LEU A 97 -3.56 11.25 -18.60
C LEU A 97 -4.06 9.93 -19.17
N SER A 98 -3.23 9.24 -19.97
CA SER A 98 -3.54 7.90 -20.48
C SER A 98 -3.76 6.87 -19.35
N VAL A 99 -2.90 6.90 -18.34
CA VAL A 99 -3.02 6.01 -17.17
C VAL A 99 -4.25 6.37 -16.35
N GLN A 100 -4.52 7.67 -16.16
CA GLN A 100 -5.73 8.13 -15.48
C GLN A 100 -7.00 7.66 -16.21
N ALA A 101 -7.04 7.79 -17.54
CA ALA A 101 -8.18 7.33 -18.33
C ALA A 101 -8.41 5.83 -18.20
N ILE A 102 -7.36 5.02 -18.34
CA ILE A 102 -7.41 3.55 -18.14
C ILE A 102 -7.94 3.24 -16.73
N TRP A 103 -7.42 3.88 -15.72
CA TRP A 103 -7.84 3.67 -14.33
C TRP A 103 -9.32 3.98 -14.11
N HIS A 104 -9.84 5.09 -14.67
CA HIS A 104 -11.25 5.43 -14.57
C HIS A 104 -12.16 4.43 -15.28
N VAL A 105 -11.77 3.98 -16.46
CA VAL A 105 -12.55 3.00 -17.23
C VAL A 105 -12.57 1.64 -16.53
N GLU A 106 -11.40 1.16 -16.02
CA GLU A 106 -11.36 -0.10 -15.28
C GLU A 106 -12.12 -0.03 -13.95
N ASN A 107 -12.09 1.09 -13.25
CA ASN A 107 -12.92 1.30 -12.07
C ASN A 107 -14.43 1.25 -12.39
N ALA A 108 -14.86 1.92 -13.45
CA ALA A 108 -16.25 1.89 -13.88
C ALA A 108 -16.69 0.45 -14.23
N ARG A 109 -15.85 -0.26 -14.97
CA ARG A 109 -16.06 -1.68 -15.32
C ARG A 109 -16.09 -2.57 -14.08
N GLY A 110 -15.15 -2.39 -13.17
CA GLY A 110 -15.08 -3.12 -11.91
C GLY A 110 -16.34 -2.92 -11.06
N ARG A 111 -16.81 -1.68 -10.94
CA ARG A 111 -18.08 -1.38 -10.24
C ARG A 111 -19.29 -2.05 -10.89
N LEU A 112 -19.35 -2.05 -12.22
CA LEU A 112 -20.44 -2.71 -12.95
C LEU A 112 -20.41 -4.23 -12.73
N LEU A 113 -19.24 -4.85 -12.86
CA LEU A 113 -19.07 -6.28 -12.62
C LEU A 113 -19.36 -6.66 -11.18
N TYR A 114 -18.91 -5.85 -10.22
CA TYR A 114 -19.22 -6.07 -8.80
C TYR A 114 -20.74 -6.03 -8.56
N ARG A 115 -21.41 -4.98 -9.04
CA ARG A 115 -22.86 -4.84 -8.89
C ARG A 115 -23.62 -5.98 -9.55
N SER A 116 -23.20 -6.46 -10.72
CA SER A 116 -23.89 -7.54 -11.45
C SER A 116 -23.65 -8.92 -10.84
N ARG A 117 -22.45 -9.19 -10.31
CA ARG A 117 -22.05 -10.54 -9.87
C ARG A 117 -21.99 -10.74 -8.37
N HIS A 118 -21.65 -9.71 -7.61
CA HIS A 118 -21.36 -9.82 -6.18
C HIS A 118 -22.33 -9.07 -5.27
N ALA A 119 -22.99 -8.02 -5.72
CA ALA A 119 -23.93 -7.29 -4.88
C ALA A 119 -25.18 -8.12 -4.51
N ARG A 120 -25.44 -9.22 -5.23
CA ARG A 120 -26.51 -10.18 -4.92
C ARG A 120 -26.07 -11.31 -4.00
N ARG A 121 -24.78 -11.48 -3.78
CA ARG A 121 -24.24 -12.45 -2.82
C ARG A 121 -23.86 -11.67 -1.57
N ALA A 122 -24.56 -11.96 -0.47
CA ALA A 122 -24.13 -11.46 0.84
C ALA A 122 -22.63 -11.74 0.98
N HIS A 123 -21.85 -10.70 1.26
CA HIS A 123 -20.41 -10.85 1.42
C HIS A 123 -20.18 -11.80 2.61
N PRO A 124 -19.50 -12.94 2.45
CA PRO A 124 -19.37 -13.94 3.51
C PRO A 124 -18.81 -13.35 4.81
N PHE A 125 -18.04 -12.25 4.72
CA PHE A 125 -17.50 -11.55 5.88
C PHE A 125 -18.42 -10.48 6.50
N GLN A 126 -19.52 -10.08 5.84
CA GLN A 126 -20.43 -9.06 6.37
C GLN A 126 -21.47 -9.62 7.36
N HIS A 127 -21.66 -10.93 7.37
CA HIS A 127 -22.67 -11.59 8.19
C HIS A 127 -22.10 -12.68 9.11
N ASP A 128 -20.79 -12.81 9.20
CA ASP A 128 -20.20 -13.66 10.23
C ASP A 128 -20.18 -12.87 11.56
N PRO A 129 -21.11 -13.19 12.49
CA PRO A 129 -21.15 -12.49 13.77
C PRO A 129 -19.92 -12.81 14.64
N ALA A 130 -19.09 -13.77 14.24
CA ALA A 130 -17.82 -14.08 14.89
C ALA A 130 -16.68 -13.20 14.35
N TYR A 131 -16.82 -12.64 13.14
CA TYR A 131 -15.78 -11.78 12.57
C TYR A 131 -15.80 -10.41 13.26
N GLY A 132 -14.89 -10.21 14.20
CA GLY A 132 -14.75 -8.97 14.96
C GLY A 132 -15.03 -9.10 16.45
N ARG A 133 -15.51 -10.26 16.95
CA ARG A 133 -15.70 -10.47 18.39
C ARG A 133 -14.46 -10.95 19.11
N ASP A 134 -13.53 -11.58 18.40
CA ASP A 134 -12.36 -12.26 18.98
C ASP A 134 -11.01 -11.66 18.59
N LEU A 135 -10.99 -10.44 18.06
CA LEU A 135 -9.74 -9.69 18.06
C LEU A 135 -9.49 -9.27 19.51
N PRO A 136 -8.52 -9.89 20.22
CA PRO A 136 -8.18 -9.47 21.55
C PRO A 136 -7.76 -8.00 21.46
N ASN A 137 -8.49 -7.12 22.13
CA ASN A 137 -8.17 -5.69 22.24
C ASN A 137 -6.88 -5.44 23.04
N THR A 138 -6.15 -6.49 23.33
CA THR A 138 -4.88 -6.45 24.03
C THR A 138 -3.89 -7.34 23.29
N VAL A 139 -2.89 -6.72 22.67
CA VAL A 139 -1.63 -7.42 22.39
C VAL A 139 -1.18 -8.03 23.74
N PRO A 140 -1.05 -9.37 23.85
CA PRO A 140 -0.64 -9.95 25.10
C PRO A 140 0.74 -9.38 25.46
N ALA A 141 0.88 -8.88 26.68
CA ALA A 141 2.11 -8.28 27.21
C ALA A 141 3.35 -9.23 27.19
N ARG A 142 3.19 -10.44 26.66
CA ARG A 142 4.25 -11.44 26.50
C ARG A 142 5.24 -11.14 25.37
N ASP A 143 4.83 -10.36 24.37
CA ASP A 143 5.71 -10.11 23.22
C ASP A 143 6.61 -8.87 23.40
N ALA A 144 6.38 -8.07 24.43
CA ALA A 144 7.26 -6.95 24.78
C ALA A 144 8.62 -7.40 25.33
N ALA A 145 8.74 -8.63 25.84
CA ALA A 145 9.99 -9.15 26.38
C ALA A 145 10.91 -9.78 25.30
N MET A 146 10.43 -9.95 24.07
CA MET A 146 11.20 -10.57 23.00
C MET A 146 12.13 -9.59 22.27
N PHE A 147 12.06 -8.31 22.58
CA PHE A 147 12.86 -7.24 21.96
C PHE A 147 13.72 -6.46 22.97
N ALA A 148 13.99 -7.05 24.13
CA ALA A 148 14.72 -6.41 25.23
C ALA A 148 16.12 -7.02 25.46
N ASP A 149 16.81 -7.48 24.38
CA ASP A 149 18.23 -7.86 24.40
C ASP A 149 18.99 -7.14 23.30
#